data_b40226c6e8921e46eeb306a0d9bda612
#
_entry.id   b40226c6e8921e46eeb306a0d9bda612
#
_cell.length_a   1.000
_cell.length_b   1.000
_cell.length_c   1.000
_cell.angle_alpha   90.00
_cell.angle_beta   90.00
_cell.angle_gamma   90.00
#
_symmetry.space_group_name_H-M   'P 1'
#
loop_
_entity.id
_entity.type
_entity.pdbx_description
1 polymer ?
#
loop_
_entity_poly.entity_id
_entity_poly.type
_entity_poly.pdbx_seq_one_letter_code
_entity_poly.pdbx_strand_id
1 'polypeptide(L)'
;MTRSATDLDLRPDTLRSVFSTFPTGVVAVCGIVSGARVGMAVSSFTSVSLDPPLVAFCVQRTSRTWPTLRMAPRLGVSVLASSHACAARTLASKDGDRFAGVDTITTDSAVHIRGSVSDLTCSLRNTVDAGDHLLVILQVHTARADGDVSPLVFHRSGFTSVAPHVDQQARPSFPDQHAGSRRP
;
A
#
# COMPACT_ATOMS: atom_id res chain seq x y z
N MET A 1 -34.15 11.54 19.50
CA MET A 1 -33.93 10.09 19.68
C MET A 1 -32.43 9.88 19.94
N THR A 2 -32.05 9.81 21.19
CA THR A 2 -30.67 9.60 21.64
C THR A 2 -30.35 8.11 21.47
N ARG A 3 -29.45 7.76 20.53
CA ARG A 3 -28.89 6.40 20.48
C ARG A 3 -28.11 6.17 21.76
N SER A 4 -28.62 5.26 22.60
CA SER A 4 -27.89 4.72 23.74
C SER A 4 -26.56 4.18 23.22
N ALA A 5 -25.45 4.57 23.86
CA ALA A 5 -24.14 3.98 23.66
C ALA A 5 -24.19 2.55 24.21
N THR A 6 -24.73 1.62 23.42
CA THR A 6 -24.67 0.19 23.71
C THR A 6 -23.22 -0.23 23.59
N ASP A 7 -22.73 -1.01 24.54
CA ASP A 7 -21.39 -1.63 24.57
C ASP A 7 -20.94 -2.00 23.15
N LEU A 8 -19.84 -1.39 22.69
CA LEU A 8 -19.27 -1.67 21.38
C LEU A 8 -18.79 -3.12 21.39
N ASP A 9 -19.54 -3.96 20.68
CA ASP A 9 -19.17 -5.34 20.42
C ASP A 9 -17.88 -5.38 19.58
N LEU A 10 -16.75 -5.70 20.25
CA LEU A 10 -15.42 -5.79 19.62
C LEU A 10 -15.19 -7.10 18.88
N ARG A 11 -16.24 -7.84 18.53
CA ARG A 11 -16.11 -9.04 17.70
C ARG A 11 -15.45 -8.71 16.35
N PRO A 12 -14.66 -9.63 15.80
CA PRO A 12 -13.91 -9.41 14.58
C PRO A 12 -14.78 -8.91 13.40
N ASP A 13 -16.02 -9.40 13.25
CA ASP A 13 -16.91 -8.99 12.16
C ASP A 13 -17.41 -7.55 12.33
N THR A 14 -17.72 -7.15 13.56
CA THR A 14 -18.09 -5.76 13.88
C THR A 14 -16.92 -4.83 13.58
N LEU A 15 -15.72 -5.18 14.04
CA LEU A 15 -14.51 -4.39 13.79
C LEU A 15 -14.19 -4.29 12.30
N ARG A 16 -14.30 -5.38 11.53
CA ARG A 16 -14.12 -5.36 10.06
C ARG A 16 -15.12 -4.43 9.39
N SER A 17 -16.39 -4.47 9.82
CA SER A 17 -17.43 -3.58 9.29
C SER A 17 -17.09 -2.11 9.55
N VAL A 18 -16.70 -1.77 10.78
CA VAL A 18 -16.31 -0.40 11.16
C VAL A 18 -15.06 0.04 10.38
N PHE A 19 -14.00 -0.77 10.36
CA PHE A 19 -12.76 -0.42 9.68
C PHE A 19 -12.94 -0.31 8.16
N SER A 20 -13.86 -1.07 7.56
CA SER A 20 -14.16 -0.99 6.14
C SER A 20 -14.75 0.35 5.69
N THR A 21 -15.24 1.16 6.62
CA THR A 21 -15.75 2.52 6.34
C THR A 21 -14.63 3.51 6.04
N PHE A 22 -13.38 3.19 6.42
CA PHE A 22 -12.21 4.00 6.09
C PHE A 22 -11.72 3.65 4.68
N PRO A 23 -11.78 4.58 3.71
CA PRO A 23 -11.28 4.33 2.37
C PRO A 23 -9.76 4.32 2.37
N THR A 24 -9.17 3.32 1.71
CA THR A 24 -7.72 3.19 1.58
C THR A 24 -7.30 3.07 0.13
N GLY A 25 -6.09 3.49 -0.19
CA GLY A 25 -5.44 3.10 -1.43
C GLY A 25 -5.15 1.60 -1.45
N VAL A 26 -4.87 1.07 -2.63
CA VAL A 26 -4.45 -0.33 -2.81
C VAL A 26 -3.06 -0.33 -3.45
N VAL A 27 -2.13 -1.07 -2.85
CA VAL A 27 -0.79 -1.25 -3.42
C VAL A 27 -0.52 -2.73 -3.69
N ALA A 28 0.29 -3.00 -4.72
CA ALA A 28 0.93 -4.29 -4.91
C ALA A 28 2.33 -4.24 -4.30
N VAL A 29 2.69 -5.26 -3.51
CA VAL A 29 4.05 -5.46 -3.00
C VAL A 29 4.59 -6.75 -3.62
N CYS A 30 5.60 -6.64 -4.48
CA CYS A 30 6.07 -7.76 -5.30
C CYS A 30 7.60 -7.78 -5.40
N GLY A 31 8.16 -8.97 -5.62
CA GLY A 31 9.61 -9.14 -5.83
C GLY A 31 9.93 -10.47 -6.48
N ILE A 32 11.21 -10.67 -6.81
CA ILE A 32 11.73 -11.95 -7.31
C ILE A 32 12.40 -12.68 -6.16
N VAL A 33 12.00 -13.94 -5.94
CA VAL A 33 12.63 -14.85 -4.98
C VAL A 33 12.93 -16.17 -5.68
N SER A 34 14.19 -16.61 -5.70
CA SER A 34 14.62 -17.84 -6.38
C SER A 34 14.15 -17.91 -7.85
N GLY A 35 14.19 -16.78 -8.56
CA GLY A 35 13.79 -16.66 -9.97
C GLY A 35 12.28 -16.59 -10.23
N ALA A 36 11.44 -16.72 -9.21
CA ALA A 36 9.99 -16.64 -9.33
C ALA A 36 9.43 -15.30 -8.83
N ARG A 37 8.40 -14.77 -9.50
CA ARG A 37 7.64 -13.63 -9.00
C ARG A 37 6.83 -14.03 -7.78
N VAL A 38 6.94 -13.26 -6.72
CA VAL A 38 6.14 -13.40 -5.49
C VAL A 38 5.51 -12.04 -5.18
N GLY A 39 4.23 -12.01 -4.84
CA GLY A 39 3.55 -10.75 -4.59
C GLY A 39 2.21 -10.88 -3.89
N MET A 40 1.72 -9.74 -3.45
CA MET A 40 0.42 -9.61 -2.78
C MET A 40 -0.12 -8.19 -2.94
N ALA A 41 -1.44 -8.05 -2.92
CA ALA A 41 -2.10 -6.75 -2.78
C ALA A 41 -2.35 -6.46 -1.30
N VAL A 42 -2.14 -5.20 -0.89
CA VAL A 42 -2.40 -4.71 0.46
C VAL A 42 -3.11 -3.35 0.42
N SER A 43 -3.98 -3.11 1.41
CA SER A 43 -4.72 -1.85 1.58
C SER A 43 -4.29 -1.05 2.81
N SER A 44 -3.30 -1.53 3.55
CA SER A 44 -2.79 -0.93 4.80
C SER A 44 -1.53 -0.08 4.60
N PHE A 45 -1.20 0.29 3.35
CA PHE A 45 -0.02 1.08 3.03
C PHE A 45 -0.11 2.50 3.59
N THR A 46 1.01 2.99 4.13
CA THR A 46 1.18 4.38 4.57
C THR A 46 2.62 4.88 4.41
N SER A 47 2.79 6.17 4.18
CA SER A 47 4.06 6.85 4.33
C SER A 47 4.41 6.98 5.82
N VAL A 48 5.70 6.88 6.16
CA VAL A 48 6.18 6.91 7.56
C VAL A 48 7.15 8.06 7.79
N SER A 49 8.13 8.25 6.89
CA SER A 49 9.20 9.25 7.06
C SER A 49 9.74 9.69 5.71
N LEU A 50 10.21 10.93 5.65
CA LEU A 50 10.93 11.47 4.50
C LEU A 50 12.45 11.38 4.66
N ASP A 51 12.94 11.45 5.88
CA ASP A 51 14.36 11.31 6.21
C ASP A 51 14.55 10.44 7.48
N PRO A 52 15.03 9.20 7.34
CA PRO A 52 15.18 8.45 6.10
C PRO A 52 13.82 8.17 5.44
N PRO A 53 13.75 7.98 4.09
CA PRO A 53 12.50 7.73 3.40
C PRO A 53 11.97 6.33 3.71
N LEU A 54 10.84 6.27 4.43
CA LEU A 54 10.21 5.04 4.91
C LEU A 54 8.75 4.99 4.55
N VAL A 55 8.29 3.76 4.22
CA VAL A 55 6.88 3.43 4.07
C VAL A 55 6.55 2.18 4.90
N ALA A 56 5.29 1.95 5.21
CA ALA A 56 4.86 0.77 5.95
C ALA A 56 3.57 0.17 5.40
N PHE A 57 3.34 -1.10 5.75
CA PHE A 57 2.07 -1.79 5.56
C PHE A 57 1.91 -2.89 6.62
N CYS A 58 0.68 -3.35 6.83
CA CYS A 58 0.40 -4.47 7.72
C CYS A 58 0.17 -5.75 6.92
N VAL A 59 0.69 -6.87 7.43
CA VAL A 59 0.45 -8.21 6.89
C VAL A 59 0.03 -9.16 7.99
N GLN A 60 -0.96 -9.99 7.74
CA GLN A 60 -1.41 -11.00 8.72
C GLN A 60 -0.28 -11.98 9.05
N ARG A 61 -0.14 -12.36 10.33
CA ARG A 61 0.83 -13.40 10.75
C ARG A 61 0.60 -14.75 10.06
N THR A 62 -0.64 -15.02 9.65
CA THR A 62 -1.04 -16.22 8.91
C THR A 62 -0.80 -16.13 7.40
N SER A 63 -0.17 -15.04 6.91
CA SER A 63 0.13 -14.87 5.48
C SER A 63 1.06 -15.98 4.98
N ARG A 64 0.63 -16.69 3.94
CA ARG A 64 1.45 -17.71 3.25
C ARG A 64 2.46 -17.08 2.28
N THR A 65 2.25 -15.83 1.88
CA THR A 65 3.09 -15.13 0.89
C THR A 65 4.24 -14.38 1.53
N TRP A 66 3.99 -13.73 2.66
CA TRP A 66 4.98 -12.86 3.28
C TRP A 66 6.30 -13.56 3.67
N PRO A 67 6.30 -14.78 4.25
CA PRO A 67 7.55 -15.47 4.58
C PRO A 67 8.49 -15.65 3.38
N THR A 68 7.95 -15.84 2.19
CA THR A 68 8.74 -15.92 0.95
C THR A 68 9.08 -14.53 0.44
N LEU A 69 8.10 -13.64 0.32
CA LEU A 69 8.29 -12.30 -0.26
C LEU A 69 9.33 -11.46 0.48
N ARG A 70 9.39 -11.57 1.81
CA ARG A 70 10.40 -10.87 2.63
C ARG A 70 11.86 -11.25 2.33
N MET A 71 12.08 -12.36 1.62
CA MET A 71 13.41 -12.82 1.20
C MET A 71 13.89 -12.14 -0.10
N ALA A 72 13.01 -11.40 -0.78
CA ALA A 72 13.40 -10.66 -1.97
C ALA A 72 14.42 -9.56 -1.60
N PRO A 73 15.55 -9.45 -2.31
CA PRO A 73 16.54 -8.41 -2.04
C PRO A 73 16.00 -7.00 -2.31
N ARG A 74 15.05 -6.89 -3.22
CA ARG A 74 14.29 -5.66 -3.50
C ARG A 74 12.81 -5.98 -3.65
N LEU A 75 11.99 -5.07 -3.17
CA LEU A 75 10.54 -5.10 -3.24
C LEU A 75 10.05 -3.93 -4.10
N GLY A 76 9.27 -4.21 -5.13
CA GLY A 76 8.49 -3.22 -5.85
C GLY A 76 7.19 -2.96 -5.09
N VAL A 77 6.91 -1.71 -4.79
CA VAL A 77 5.63 -1.26 -4.26
C VAL A 77 4.98 -0.40 -5.32
N SER A 78 3.85 -0.86 -5.89
CA SER A 78 3.11 -0.13 -6.92
C SER A 78 1.77 0.33 -6.36
N VAL A 79 1.52 1.64 -6.36
CA VAL A 79 0.19 2.19 -6.08
C VAL A 79 -0.70 1.90 -7.27
N LEU A 80 -1.71 1.07 -7.08
CA LEU A 80 -2.53 0.56 -8.18
C LEU A 80 -3.46 1.64 -8.73
N ALA A 81 -3.57 1.67 -10.06
CA ALA A 81 -4.52 2.50 -10.78
C ALA A 81 -5.94 1.93 -10.70
N SER A 82 -6.95 2.75 -10.93
CA SER A 82 -8.37 2.35 -10.97
C SER A 82 -8.65 1.21 -11.95
N SER A 83 -7.88 1.11 -13.04
CA SER A 83 -7.94 0.01 -14.02
C SER A 83 -7.43 -1.33 -13.48
N HIS A 84 -6.70 -1.35 -12.36
CA HIS A 84 -6.05 -2.55 -11.81
C HIS A 84 -6.92 -3.34 -10.83
N ALA A 85 -8.24 -3.14 -10.80
CA ALA A 85 -9.14 -3.87 -9.89
C ALA A 85 -9.05 -5.40 -10.06
N CYS A 86 -8.90 -5.89 -11.29
CA CYS A 86 -8.68 -7.33 -11.57
C CYS A 86 -7.32 -7.80 -11.06
N ALA A 87 -6.25 -7.06 -11.34
CA ALA A 87 -4.90 -7.37 -10.87
C ALA A 87 -4.83 -7.42 -9.33
N ALA A 88 -5.50 -6.47 -8.65
CA ALA A 88 -5.59 -6.47 -7.19
C ALA A 88 -6.25 -7.74 -6.64
N ARG A 89 -7.34 -8.21 -7.26
CA ARG A 89 -8.01 -9.47 -6.86
C ARG A 89 -7.11 -10.68 -7.10
N THR A 90 -6.46 -10.74 -8.26
CA THR A 90 -5.54 -11.85 -8.60
C THR A 90 -4.37 -11.92 -7.63
N LEU A 91 -3.73 -10.79 -7.32
CA LEU A 91 -2.64 -10.70 -6.33
C LEU A 91 -3.10 -11.03 -4.90
N ALA A 92 -4.35 -10.79 -4.56
CA ALA A 92 -4.94 -11.13 -3.26
C ALA A 92 -5.44 -12.57 -3.17
N SER A 93 -5.51 -13.32 -4.29
CA SER A 93 -6.00 -14.70 -4.31
C SER A 93 -5.19 -15.60 -3.37
N LYS A 94 -5.86 -16.57 -2.77
CA LYS A 94 -5.21 -17.60 -1.94
C LYS A 94 -4.70 -18.77 -2.79
N ASP A 95 -5.23 -18.94 -3.98
CA ASP A 95 -5.00 -20.09 -4.85
C ASP A 95 -4.72 -19.65 -6.29
N GLY A 96 -4.00 -20.48 -7.04
CA GLY A 96 -3.62 -20.22 -8.42
C GLY A 96 -2.41 -19.28 -8.60
N ASP A 97 -2.15 -18.92 -9.85
CA ASP A 97 -1.08 -17.96 -10.19
C ASP A 97 -1.56 -16.53 -9.92
N ARG A 98 -0.96 -15.89 -8.92
CA ARG A 98 -1.26 -14.50 -8.54
C ARG A 98 -0.86 -13.45 -9.57
N PHE A 99 -0.08 -13.83 -10.57
CA PHE A 99 0.34 -12.96 -11.66
C PHE A 99 -0.36 -13.27 -12.99
N ALA A 100 -1.36 -14.17 -12.98
CA ALA A 100 -2.16 -14.46 -14.18
C ALA A 100 -2.85 -13.18 -14.68
N GLY A 101 -2.53 -12.77 -15.93
CA GLY A 101 -3.07 -11.55 -16.52
C GLY A 101 -2.59 -10.24 -15.89
N VAL A 102 -1.58 -10.28 -15.03
CA VAL A 102 -0.98 -9.07 -14.42
C VAL A 102 0.28 -8.68 -15.19
N ASP A 103 0.25 -7.53 -15.85
CA ASP A 103 1.42 -7.01 -16.57
C ASP A 103 2.40 -6.35 -15.60
N THR A 104 3.67 -6.75 -15.69
CA THR A 104 4.72 -6.36 -14.74
C THR A 104 5.98 -5.86 -15.42
N ILE A 105 6.73 -5.03 -14.70
CA ILE A 105 8.09 -4.60 -15.04
C ILE A 105 9.00 -5.05 -13.89
N THR A 106 10.15 -5.65 -14.21
CA THR A 106 11.13 -6.05 -13.19
C THR A 106 12.39 -5.20 -13.31
N THR A 107 12.85 -4.64 -12.20
CA THR A 107 14.09 -3.88 -12.09
C THR A 107 14.79 -4.29 -10.80
N ASP A 108 16.02 -4.77 -10.87
CA ASP A 108 16.84 -5.19 -9.70
C ASP A 108 16.10 -6.11 -8.72
N SER A 109 15.37 -7.09 -9.22
CA SER A 109 14.51 -8.00 -8.45
C SER A 109 13.24 -7.39 -7.87
N ALA A 110 13.04 -6.10 -7.94
CA ALA A 110 11.76 -5.45 -7.66
C ALA A 110 10.79 -5.67 -8.81
N VAL A 111 9.57 -6.09 -8.52
CA VAL A 111 8.52 -6.29 -9.53
C VAL A 111 7.48 -5.21 -9.35
N HIS A 112 7.24 -4.41 -10.39
CA HIS A 112 6.25 -3.34 -10.43
C HIS A 112 5.10 -3.70 -11.35
N ILE A 113 3.91 -3.17 -11.08
CA ILE A 113 2.72 -3.33 -11.93
C ILE A 113 2.78 -2.24 -13.01
N ARG A 114 2.73 -2.64 -14.28
CA ARG A 114 2.73 -1.67 -15.39
C ARG A 114 1.49 -0.78 -15.37
N GLY A 115 1.67 0.54 -15.53
CA GLY A 115 0.57 1.51 -15.52
C GLY A 115 0.04 1.84 -14.12
N SER A 116 0.82 1.57 -13.06
CA SER A 116 0.53 2.05 -11.70
C SER A 116 0.62 3.57 -11.59
N VAL A 117 -0.07 4.14 -10.61
CA VAL A 117 -0.03 5.59 -10.29
C VAL A 117 1.36 6.00 -9.83
N SER A 118 2.00 5.17 -9.02
CA SER A 118 3.39 5.36 -8.59
C SER A 118 4.05 4.04 -8.25
N ASP A 119 5.37 4.02 -8.36
CA ASP A 119 6.22 2.88 -8.08
C ASP A 119 7.35 3.27 -7.12
N LEU A 120 7.57 2.44 -6.12
CA LEU A 120 8.68 2.55 -5.18
C LEU A 120 9.51 1.29 -5.25
N THR A 121 10.84 1.40 -5.37
CA THR A 121 11.75 0.28 -5.12
C THR A 121 12.24 0.35 -3.69
N CYS A 122 12.00 -0.70 -2.93
CA CYS A 122 12.22 -0.73 -1.49
C CYS A 122 13.08 -1.93 -1.06
N SER A 123 13.56 -1.90 0.18
CA SER A 123 14.07 -3.06 0.89
C SER A 123 13.43 -3.17 2.27
N LEU A 124 13.36 -4.38 2.80
CA LEU A 124 12.89 -4.60 4.18
C LEU A 124 13.86 -3.94 5.16
N ARG A 125 13.33 -3.05 6.02
CA ARG A 125 14.08 -2.41 7.09
C ARG A 125 13.79 -3.05 8.45
N ASN A 126 12.52 -3.22 8.78
CA ASN A 126 12.11 -3.77 10.08
C ASN A 126 10.71 -4.39 10.00
N THR A 127 10.41 -5.24 10.97
CA THR A 127 9.06 -5.75 11.23
C THR A 127 8.75 -5.61 12.72
N VAL A 128 7.57 -5.10 13.05
CA VAL A 128 7.09 -4.92 14.42
C VAL A 128 5.85 -5.75 14.64
N ASP A 129 5.78 -6.43 15.76
CA ASP A 129 4.60 -7.20 16.17
C ASP A 129 3.43 -6.29 16.51
N ALA A 130 2.29 -6.51 15.87
CA ALA A 130 1.07 -5.70 15.99
C ALA A 130 -0.17 -6.60 16.07
N GLY A 131 -0.38 -7.28 17.18
CA GLY A 131 -1.50 -8.19 17.40
C GLY A 131 -1.47 -9.40 16.47
N ASP A 132 -2.52 -9.60 15.67
CA ASP A 132 -2.63 -10.67 14.66
C ASP A 132 -1.92 -10.32 13.34
N HIS A 133 -1.30 -9.14 13.25
CA HIS A 133 -0.52 -8.65 12.12
C HIS A 133 0.95 -8.38 12.48
N LEU A 134 1.75 -8.21 11.43
CA LEU A 134 3.07 -7.60 11.48
C LEU A 134 2.99 -6.25 10.79
N LEU A 135 3.51 -5.20 11.41
CA LEU A 135 3.78 -3.93 10.75
C LEU A 135 5.15 -4.04 10.07
N VAL A 136 5.14 -3.99 8.75
CA VAL A 136 6.34 -4.07 7.91
C VAL A 136 6.79 -2.66 7.56
N ILE A 137 8.03 -2.32 7.85
CA ILE A 137 8.66 -1.04 7.52
C ILE A 137 9.67 -1.27 6.41
N LEU A 138 9.52 -0.54 5.32
CA LEU A 138 10.41 -0.59 4.17
C LEU A 138 11.20 0.71 4.04
N GLN A 139 12.47 0.57 3.67
CA GLN A 139 13.32 1.66 3.21
C GLN A 139 13.09 1.88 1.72
N VAL A 140 12.74 3.10 1.33
CA VAL A 140 12.60 3.50 -0.08
C VAL A 140 13.97 3.84 -0.65
N HIS A 141 14.27 3.35 -1.86
CA HIS A 141 15.50 3.64 -2.61
C HIS A 141 15.24 4.48 -3.85
N THR A 142 14.13 4.20 -4.55
CA THR A 142 13.70 5.00 -5.71
C THR A 142 12.18 5.18 -5.67
N ALA A 143 11.71 6.28 -6.23
CA ALA A 143 10.29 6.58 -6.36
C ALA A 143 10.01 7.21 -7.74
N ARG A 144 8.87 6.82 -8.34
CA ARG A 144 8.33 7.41 -9.56
C ARG A 144 6.82 7.60 -9.36
N ALA A 145 6.26 8.69 -9.88
CA ALA A 145 4.82 8.93 -9.91
C ALA A 145 4.38 9.30 -11.33
N ASP A 146 3.18 8.87 -11.68
CA ASP A 146 2.45 9.29 -12.88
C ASP A 146 1.22 10.08 -12.41
N GLY A 147 1.23 11.40 -12.63
CA GLY A 147 0.25 12.34 -12.08
C GLY A 147 -1.15 12.24 -12.74
N ASP A 148 -1.25 11.62 -13.91
CA ASP A 148 -2.49 11.61 -14.71
C ASP A 148 -3.36 10.37 -14.49
N VAL A 149 -2.89 9.42 -13.69
CA VAL A 149 -3.56 8.14 -13.45
C VAL A 149 -4.34 8.16 -12.13
N SER A 150 -5.64 7.88 -12.19
CA SER A 150 -6.49 7.80 -10.99
C SER A 150 -6.20 6.54 -10.16
N PRO A 151 -6.04 6.65 -8.82
CA PRO A 151 -5.74 5.53 -7.95
C PRO A 151 -6.95 4.61 -7.74
N LEU A 152 -6.65 3.31 -7.48
CA LEU A 152 -7.61 2.34 -7.01
C LEU A 152 -7.84 2.55 -5.51
N VAL A 153 -9.11 2.65 -5.11
CA VAL A 153 -9.53 2.79 -3.71
C VAL A 153 -10.30 1.55 -3.28
N PHE A 154 -10.02 1.08 -2.07
CA PHE A 154 -10.78 0.03 -1.40
C PHE A 154 -11.64 0.64 -0.29
N HIS A 155 -12.96 0.44 -0.38
CA HIS A 155 -13.91 0.98 0.57
C HIS A 155 -15.10 0.03 0.71
N ARG A 156 -15.52 -0.28 1.95
CA ARG A 156 -16.65 -1.17 2.27
C ARG A 156 -16.59 -2.49 1.49
N SER A 157 -15.40 -3.12 1.48
CA SER A 157 -15.14 -4.40 0.79
C SER A 157 -15.29 -4.36 -0.73
N GLY A 158 -15.34 -3.17 -1.33
CA GLY A 158 -15.40 -2.96 -2.78
C GLY A 158 -14.28 -2.08 -3.30
N PHE A 159 -14.00 -2.18 -4.60
CA PHE A 159 -13.11 -1.25 -5.28
C PHE A 159 -13.90 -0.08 -5.86
N THR A 160 -13.30 1.10 -5.76
CA THR A 160 -13.80 2.35 -6.35
C THR A 160 -12.62 3.19 -6.80
N SER A 161 -12.87 4.37 -7.36
CA SER A 161 -11.86 5.34 -7.76
C SER A 161 -12.15 6.71 -7.12
N VAL A 162 -11.13 7.56 -7.06
CA VAL A 162 -11.29 8.97 -6.69
C VAL A 162 -11.84 9.72 -7.90
N ALA A 163 -12.85 10.57 -7.69
CA ALA A 163 -13.31 11.48 -8.73
C ALA A 163 -12.17 12.44 -9.15
N PRO A 164 -12.07 12.80 -10.44
CA PRO A 164 -11.09 13.80 -10.87
C PRO A 164 -11.24 15.10 -10.06
N HIS A 165 -10.12 15.72 -9.66
CA HIS A 165 -10.15 17.03 -9.02
C HIS A 165 -10.79 18.05 -9.96
N VAL A 166 -11.88 18.69 -9.52
CA VAL A 166 -12.57 19.75 -10.28
C VAL A 166 -11.84 21.09 -10.16
N ASP A 167 -10.86 21.23 -9.25
CA ASP A 167 -10.14 22.48 -9.00
C ASP A 167 -8.63 22.29 -8.88
N GLN A 168 -7.90 22.62 -9.94
CA GLN A 168 -6.44 22.78 -9.91
C GLN A 168 -5.99 24.24 -9.62
N GLN A 169 -6.81 25.09 -9.02
CA GLN A 169 -6.44 26.51 -8.84
C GLN A 169 -6.01 26.92 -7.43
N ALA A 170 -5.88 26.02 -6.49
CA ALA A 170 -5.28 26.37 -5.18
C ALA A 170 -4.48 25.19 -4.62
N ARG A 171 -3.24 25.02 -5.04
CA ARG A 171 -2.27 24.34 -4.15
C ARG A 171 -1.98 25.31 -3.02
N PRO A 172 -2.38 25.04 -1.76
CA PRO A 172 -1.87 25.82 -0.65
C PRO A 172 -0.35 25.61 -0.63
N SER A 173 0.41 26.68 -0.81
CA SER A 173 1.84 26.70 -0.52
C SER A 173 1.97 26.41 0.98
N PHE A 174 2.45 25.23 1.34
CA PHE A 174 2.86 24.97 2.72
C PHE A 174 4.01 25.95 3.02
N PRO A 175 3.92 26.78 4.07
CA PRO A 175 5.03 27.66 4.43
C PRO A 175 6.24 26.81 4.79
N ASP A 176 7.38 27.17 4.22
CA ASP A 176 8.68 26.55 4.46
C ASP A 176 9.05 26.72 5.94
N GLN A 177 8.92 25.66 6.75
CA GLN A 177 9.18 25.70 8.20
C GLN A 177 10.68 25.66 8.54
N HIS A 178 11.57 25.86 7.57
CA HIS A 178 13.02 25.82 7.78
C HIS A 178 13.71 27.21 7.72
N ALA A 179 12.99 28.30 7.85
CA ALA A 179 13.62 29.62 8.01
C ALA A 179 13.66 30.03 9.49
N GLY A 180 14.72 29.67 10.20
CA GLY A 180 14.95 30.30 11.48
C GLY A 180 15.65 29.50 12.56
N SER A 181 16.97 29.36 12.50
CA SER A 181 17.82 29.41 13.71
C SER A 181 19.29 29.54 13.34
N ARG A 182 19.69 30.72 12.91
CA ARG A 182 21.06 31.16 13.20
C ARG A 182 20.97 32.02 14.48
N ARG A 183 21.50 31.53 15.57
CA ARG A 183 21.84 32.32 16.74
C ARG A 183 23.34 32.64 16.71
N PRO A 184 23.74 33.85 17.22
CA PRO A 184 25.11 34.35 17.21
C PRO A 184 26.05 33.57 18.12
#